data_0499b56bcbef250f4b0570b669355b6a
#
_entry.id   0499b56bcbef250f4b0570b669355b6a
#
_cell.length_a   1.000
_cell.length_b   1.000
_cell.length_c   1.000
_cell.angle_alpha   90.00
_cell.angle_beta   90.00
_cell.angle_gamma   90.00
#
_symmetry.space_group_name_H-M   'P 1'
#
loop_
_entity.id
_entity.type
_entity.pdbx_description
1 polymer ?
#
loop_
_entity_poly.entity_id
_entity_poly.type
_entity_poly.pdbx_seq_one_letter_code
_entity_poly.pdbx_strand_id
1 'polypeptide(L)'
;MNLNFFIMILVSDSTGKIFELPGYQPLAQSGTQIREPELDELTPMPEEAHFYFLPDRFPLALKRKKIIPIEEGVPAAVILPQGYTRTLLPAYGPENAETWLPYFGYTAVFSKTQKVYVAAVPTQADAKWNPESFPGKTLKKLINQRLAADPKNRTLQQLGLCASQYHCYTAANIFFERWEGALPVSPSCNAFCRGCISKTIDEGPPSPQERFNFIPTEEECLKIIQTHFSKAEEPIISFGQGCEGEPSLQGKLIEQLILKTRRDFPKGQFNINTNGSRPKMMEKLFKAGMDSIRISLNSVQEKWYNAYYRPTHYTFSDVIQTLQLAKQYGIFVSLNLLCFPGVTDSERETEKFFNFLLKSKPDLIQLRNLNIDPWCYLKECIKEETTGMGMTRWIHLIKKEFPKIKIGNFTPYLTPKNGDH
;
A
#
# COMPACT_ATOMS: atom_id res chain seq x y z
N MET A 1 24.93 -31.28 4.34
CA MET A 1 23.94 -31.11 5.43
C MET A 1 23.04 -30.00 5.00
N ASN A 2 21.75 -30.25 4.68
CA ASN A 2 20.81 -29.23 4.26
C ASN A 2 20.55 -28.26 5.42
N LEU A 3 20.92 -26.99 5.27
CA LEU A 3 20.74 -25.90 6.23
C LEU A 3 19.27 -25.61 6.59
N ASN A 4 18.32 -26.27 5.92
CA ASN A 4 16.88 -26.09 6.14
C ASN A 4 16.33 -26.74 7.43
N PHE A 5 17.12 -27.52 8.17
CA PHE A 5 16.69 -28.21 9.40
C PHE A 5 16.46 -27.30 10.61
N PHE A 6 16.68 -25.98 10.48
CA PHE A 6 16.57 -25.06 11.62
C PHE A 6 15.37 -24.09 11.52
N ILE A 7 14.55 -24.19 10.49
CA ILE A 7 13.34 -23.34 10.37
C ILE A 7 12.15 -24.19 10.76
N MET A 8 11.32 -23.68 11.70
CA MET A 8 10.11 -24.35 12.20
C MET A 8 8.86 -23.54 11.86
N ILE A 9 7.77 -24.27 11.70
CA ILE A 9 6.45 -23.68 11.49
C ILE A 9 5.97 -23.07 12.82
N LEU A 10 5.40 -21.88 12.75
CA LEU A 10 4.68 -21.25 13.84
C LEU A 10 3.19 -21.33 13.58
N VAL A 11 2.45 -21.76 14.59
CA VAL A 11 0.99 -21.81 14.61
C VAL A 11 0.47 -21.19 15.89
N SER A 12 -0.83 -20.92 15.94
CA SER A 12 -1.52 -20.46 17.14
C SER A 12 -2.53 -21.50 17.64
N ASP A 13 -2.72 -21.57 18.94
CA ASP A 13 -3.88 -22.25 19.51
C ASP A 13 -5.14 -21.35 19.51
N SER A 14 -6.25 -21.85 19.98
CA SER A 14 -7.52 -21.13 20.06
C SER A 14 -7.50 -19.92 21.02
N THR A 15 -6.49 -19.81 21.87
CA THR A 15 -6.30 -18.68 22.81
C THR A 15 -5.41 -17.58 22.24
N GLY A 16 -4.82 -17.80 21.05
CA GLY A 16 -3.84 -16.88 20.43
C GLY A 16 -2.40 -17.11 20.88
N LYS A 17 -2.12 -18.18 21.64
CA LYS A 17 -0.76 -18.54 22.02
C LYS A 17 -0.03 -19.19 20.86
N ILE A 18 1.14 -18.65 20.52
CA ILE A 18 2.00 -19.12 19.44
C ILE A 18 2.93 -20.19 19.93
N PHE A 19 3.10 -21.24 19.12
CA PHE A 19 4.02 -22.34 19.41
C PHE A 19 4.64 -22.91 18.13
N GLU A 20 5.76 -23.58 18.30
CA GLU A 20 6.50 -24.26 17.23
C GLU A 20 5.96 -25.68 17.03
N LEU A 21 5.90 -26.12 15.76
CA LEU A 21 5.54 -27.49 15.43
C LEU A 21 6.79 -28.29 15.01
N PRO A 22 7.37 -29.09 15.91
CA PRO A 22 8.52 -29.92 15.59
C PRO A 22 8.13 -31.11 14.68
N GLY A 23 9.04 -31.54 13.83
CA GLY A 23 8.86 -32.72 12.98
C GLY A 23 8.15 -32.47 11.66
N TYR A 24 7.83 -31.23 11.35
CA TYR A 24 7.30 -30.76 10.06
C TYR A 24 8.29 -29.81 9.39
N GLN A 25 8.40 -29.90 8.05
CA GLN A 25 9.16 -28.93 7.28
C GLN A 25 8.25 -27.73 6.92
N PRO A 26 8.74 -26.50 7.07
CA PRO A 26 7.96 -25.31 6.82
C PRO A 26 7.63 -25.14 5.34
N LEU A 27 6.42 -24.66 5.06
CA LEU A 27 5.97 -24.30 3.74
C LEU A 27 5.49 -22.84 3.72
N ALA A 28 5.62 -22.22 2.57
CA ALA A 28 5.08 -20.90 2.26
C ALA A 28 4.47 -20.91 0.85
N GLN A 29 3.70 -19.87 0.55
CA GLN A 29 3.04 -19.72 -0.74
C GLN A 29 3.68 -18.58 -1.56
N SER A 30 3.90 -18.83 -2.85
CA SER A 30 4.33 -17.86 -3.85
C SER A 30 3.50 -18.06 -5.12
N GLY A 31 2.59 -17.15 -5.41
CA GLY A 31 1.56 -17.36 -6.43
C GLY A 31 0.68 -18.56 -6.08
N THR A 32 0.51 -19.47 -7.04
CA THR A 32 -0.22 -20.74 -6.83
C THR A 32 0.67 -21.85 -6.27
N GLN A 33 1.96 -21.62 -6.16
CA GLN A 33 2.92 -22.62 -5.70
C GLN A 33 3.10 -22.60 -4.19
N ILE A 34 3.02 -23.80 -3.57
CA ILE A 34 3.40 -24.05 -2.18
C ILE A 34 4.80 -24.68 -2.18
N ARG A 35 5.76 -24.07 -1.49
CA ARG A 35 7.16 -24.49 -1.45
C ARG A 35 7.83 -24.17 -0.12
N GLU A 36 9.01 -24.72 0.10
CA GLU A 36 9.86 -24.36 1.23
C GLU A 36 10.37 -22.91 1.07
N PRO A 37 10.48 -22.13 2.18
CA PRO A 37 11.08 -20.79 2.15
C PRO A 37 12.59 -20.89 1.98
N GLU A 38 13.18 -19.93 1.27
CA GLU A 38 14.62 -19.76 1.16
C GLU A 38 15.13 -18.77 2.21
N LEU A 39 16.38 -18.90 2.65
CA LEU A 39 16.92 -18.10 3.76
C LEU A 39 17.04 -16.60 3.42
N ASP A 40 17.28 -16.25 2.18
CA ASP A 40 17.40 -14.89 1.68
C ASP A 40 16.03 -14.18 1.50
N GLU A 41 14.94 -14.96 1.63
CA GLU A 41 13.58 -14.45 1.67
C GLU A 41 13.12 -14.03 3.08
N LEU A 42 13.92 -14.34 4.11
CA LEU A 42 13.57 -14.17 5.53
C LEU A 42 14.39 -13.06 6.18
N THR A 43 13.75 -12.29 7.02
CA THR A 43 14.40 -11.31 7.91
C THR A 43 13.92 -11.50 9.36
N PRO A 44 14.71 -11.13 10.37
CA PRO A 44 14.20 -11.07 11.74
C PRO A 44 12.91 -10.24 11.80
N MET A 45 11.95 -10.71 12.58
CA MET A 45 10.66 -10.00 12.72
C MET A 45 10.90 -8.59 13.26
N PRO A 46 10.41 -7.52 12.56
CA PRO A 46 10.47 -6.15 13.06
C PRO A 46 9.67 -6.00 14.37
N GLU A 47 10.10 -5.12 15.27
CA GLU A 47 9.42 -4.89 16.55
C GLU A 47 7.98 -4.40 16.39
N GLU A 48 7.71 -3.60 15.35
CA GLU A 48 6.39 -3.05 15.05
C GLU A 48 5.49 -4.02 14.26
N ALA A 49 5.97 -5.23 13.95
CA ALA A 49 5.18 -6.24 13.28
C ALA A 49 4.25 -6.96 14.26
N HIS A 50 3.04 -7.28 13.81
CA HIS A 50 2.02 -7.90 14.64
C HIS A 50 1.60 -9.25 14.10
N PHE A 51 1.49 -10.23 15.00
CA PHE A 51 0.92 -11.52 14.66
C PHE A 51 -0.56 -11.40 14.30
N TYR A 52 -0.96 -12.20 13.34
CA TYR A 52 -2.34 -12.40 12.95
C TYR A 52 -2.60 -13.89 12.70
N PHE A 53 -3.82 -14.34 12.94
CA PHE A 53 -4.21 -15.74 12.77
C PHE A 53 -5.27 -15.85 11.68
N LEU A 54 -5.23 -16.93 10.92
CA LEU A 54 -6.12 -17.13 9.79
C LEU A 54 -7.29 -18.04 10.25
N PRO A 55 -8.43 -17.44 10.66
CA PRO A 55 -9.56 -18.22 11.15
C PRO A 55 -10.12 -19.13 10.04
N ASP A 56 -10.66 -20.27 10.43
CA ASP A 56 -11.25 -21.28 9.52
C ASP A 56 -10.26 -21.79 8.46
N ARG A 57 -8.97 -21.73 8.76
CA ARG A 57 -7.87 -22.23 7.92
C ARG A 57 -7.03 -23.22 8.74
N PHE A 58 -6.40 -24.15 8.04
CA PHE A 58 -5.41 -25.05 8.62
C PHE A 58 -4.04 -24.86 7.99
N PRO A 59 -2.96 -24.96 8.77
CA PRO A 59 -1.59 -24.84 8.24
C PRO A 59 -1.27 -26.01 7.30
N LEU A 60 -0.44 -25.73 6.30
CA LEU A 60 0.15 -26.74 5.42
C LEU A 60 1.62 -26.94 5.77
N ALA A 61 2.06 -28.18 5.75
CA ALA A 61 3.44 -28.55 6.00
C ALA A 61 3.92 -29.66 5.08
N LEU A 62 5.25 -29.80 4.95
CA LEU A 62 5.85 -30.91 4.24
C LEU A 62 6.25 -32.01 5.25
N LYS A 63 5.75 -33.22 5.04
CA LYS A 63 6.13 -34.41 5.79
C LYS A 63 6.34 -35.58 4.83
N ARG A 64 7.52 -36.21 4.90
CA ARG A 64 7.89 -37.33 4.00
C ARG A 64 7.66 -37.00 2.52
N LYS A 65 8.06 -35.79 2.08
CA LYS A 65 7.90 -35.27 0.70
C LYS A 65 6.45 -35.09 0.23
N LYS A 66 5.48 -35.07 1.14
CA LYS A 66 4.07 -34.78 0.82
C LYS A 66 3.61 -33.54 1.57
N ILE A 67 2.88 -32.66 0.88
CA ILE A 67 2.17 -31.55 1.51
C ILE A 67 0.97 -32.14 2.21
N ILE A 68 0.88 -31.87 3.50
CA ILE A 68 -0.23 -32.36 4.35
C ILE A 68 -0.84 -31.19 5.13
N PRO A 69 -2.14 -31.23 5.39
CA PRO A 69 -2.76 -30.34 6.37
C PRO A 69 -2.29 -30.73 7.79
N ILE A 70 -2.20 -29.74 8.65
CA ILE A 70 -1.92 -29.90 10.08
C ILE A 70 -3.23 -29.61 10.82
N GLU A 71 -3.65 -30.53 11.67
CA GLU A 71 -4.87 -30.39 12.49
C GLU A 71 -4.59 -29.57 13.77
N GLU A 72 -3.33 -29.45 14.15
CA GLU A 72 -2.89 -28.79 15.37
C GLU A 72 -2.69 -27.28 15.11
N GLY A 73 -3.62 -26.48 15.65
CA GLY A 73 -3.50 -25.02 15.60
C GLY A 73 -4.02 -24.35 14.32
N VAL A 74 -3.94 -23.04 14.33
CA VAL A 74 -4.38 -22.14 13.26
C VAL A 74 -3.14 -21.53 12.59
N PRO A 75 -3.13 -21.29 11.26
CA PRO A 75 -1.98 -20.68 10.61
C PRO A 75 -1.67 -19.31 11.20
N ALA A 76 -0.42 -19.08 11.57
CA ALA A 76 0.08 -17.78 11.97
C ALA A 76 0.57 -17.00 10.74
N ALA A 77 0.33 -15.72 10.74
CA ALA A 77 0.86 -14.76 9.80
C ALA A 77 1.34 -13.51 10.54
N VAL A 78 2.04 -12.63 9.84
CA VAL A 78 2.47 -11.35 10.38
C VAL A 78 2.01 -10.22 9.46
N ILE A 79 1.52 -9.14 10.08
CA ILE A 79 1.29 -7.86 9.41
C ILE A 79 2.57 -7.04 9.58
N LEU A 80 3.19 -6.69 8.47
CA LEU A 80 4.44 -5.93 8.45
C LEU A 80 4.21 -4.44 8.66
N PRO A 81 5.12 -3.72 9.32
CA PRO A 81 5.12 -2.27 9.32
C PRO A 81 5.41 -1.72 7.92
N GLN A 82 5.19 -0.43 7.73
CA GLN A 82 5.57 0.25 6.49
C GLN A 82 7.09 0.19 6.30
N GLY A 83 7.52 0.11 5.05
CA GLY A 83 8.96 -0.01 4.74
C GLY A 83 9.46 -1.43 4.51
N TYR A 84 8.60 -2.43 4.66
CA TYR A 84 8.90 -3.83 4.37
C TYR A 84 8.05 -4.37 3.22
N THR A 85 8.68 -5.13 2.34
CA THR A 85 8.00 -5.84 1.24
C THR A 85 7.99 -7.34 1.55
N ARG A 86 6.81 -7.92 1.55
CA ARG A 86 6.57 -9.34 1.75
C ARG A 86 7.19 -10.15 0.61
N THR A 87 7.88 -11.24 0.93
CA THR A 87 8.50 -12.17 -0.01
C THR A 87 7.68 -13.44 -0.22
N LEU A 88 6.97 -13.90 0.82
CA LEU A 88 6.12 -15.08 0.77
C LEU A 88 4.84 -14.88 1.61
N LEU A 89 3.81 -15.60 1.20
CA LEU A 89 2.53 -15.70 1.89
C LEU A 89 2.53 -16.94 2.81
N PRO A 90 1.70 -17.00 3.86
CA PRO A 90 1.51 -18.21 4.65
C PRO A 90 0.94 -19.33 3.77
N ALA A 91 1.40 -20.57 3.98
CA ALA A 91 0.84 -21.74 3.33
C ALA A 91 -0.32 -22.30 4.18
N TYR A 92 -1.53 -22.28 3.64
CA TYR A 92 -2.73 -22.75 4.35
C TYR A 92 -3.76 -23.33 3.39
N GLY A 93 -4.68 -24.14 3.95
CA GLY A 93 -5.87 -24.63 3.30
C GLY A 93 -7.14 -24.29 4.11
N PRO A 94 -8.33 -24.56 3.53
CA PRO A 94 -8.54 -24.93 2.15
C PRO A 94 -8.44 -23.72 1.18
N GLU A 95 -8.05 -23.98 -0.06
CA GLU A 95 -7.95 -22.94 -1.12
C GLU A 95 -9.32 -22.34 -1.50
N ASN A 96 -10.38 -23.12 -1.30
CA ASN A 96 -11.75 -22.78 -1.67
C ASN A 96 -12.63 -22.54 -0.44
N ALA A 97 -12.08 -21.95 0.63
CA ALA A 97 -12.88 -21.59 1.79
C ALA A 97 -14.04 -20.66 1.39
N GLU A 98 -15.20 -20.88 1.97
CA GLU A 98 -16.41 -20.09 1.70
C GLU A 98 -16.28 -18.64 2.19
N THR A 99 -15.55 -18.45 3.29
CA THR A 99 -15.33 -17.13 3.89
C THR A 99 -13.99 -16.56 3.49
N TRP A 100 -13.97 -15.30 3.03
CA TRP A 100 -12.75 -14.59 2.75
C TRP A 100 -12.08 -14.12 4.04
N LEU A 101 -10.75 -14.14 4.03
CA LEU A 101 -9.96 -13.50 5.06
C LEU A 101 -10.10 -11.95 4.98
N PRO A 102 -10.08 -11.24 6.13
CA PRO A 102 -10.05 -9.78 6.15
C PRO A 102 -8.93 -9.17 5.29
N TYR A 103 -9.06 -7.89 4.93
CA TYR A 103 -8.10 -7.18 4.08
C TYR A 103 -6.80 -6.83 4.83
N PHE A 104 -5.94 -7.82 5.05
CA PHE A 104 -4.61 -7.64 5.63
C PHE A 104 -3.50 -8.17 4.72
N GLY A 105 -2.28 -7.67 4.98
CA GLY A 105 -1.08 -8.08 4.28
C GLY A 105 -0.43 -9.32 4.91
N TYR A 106 -1.08 -10.48 4.82
CA TYR A 106 -0.63 -11.74 5.41
C TYR A 106 0.78 -12.13 4.93
N THR A 107 1.74 -12.18 5.84
CA THR A 107 3.13 -12.53 5.58
C THR A 107 3.48 -13.82 6.28
N ALA A 108 4.15 -14.75 5.61
CA ALA A 108 4.60 -15.99 6.22
C ALA A 108 5.59 -15.71 7.36
N VAL A 109 5.48 -16.51 8.44
CA VAL A 109 6.27 -16.37 9.65
C VAL A 109 6.79 -17.73 10.11
N PHE A 110 8.01 -17.72 10.62
CA PHE A 110 8.74 -18.92 11.01
C PHE A 110 9.55 -18.69 12.27
N SER A 111 9.87 -19.78 12.97
CA SER A 111 10.91 -19.75 14.00
C SER A 111 12.22 -20.30 13.45
N LYS A 112 13.32 -19.69 13.86
CA LYS A 112 14.68 -20.17 13.60
C LYS A 112 15.53 -19.92 14.85
N THR A 113 16.06 -20.98 15.45
CA THR A 113 16.87 -20.88 16.69
C THR A 113 16.19 -20.07 17.79
N GLN A 114 14.90 -20.33 18.03
CA GLN A 114 14.03 -19.64 19.01
C GLN A 114 13.83 -18.14 18.75
N LYS A 115 14.17 -17.67 17.55
CA LYS A 115 13.88 -16.29 17.09
C LYS A 115 12.84 -16.32 15.99
N VAL A 116 11.99 -15.31 15.96
CA VAL A 116 10.95 -15.17 14.94
C VAL A 116 11.52 -14.49 13.70
N TYR A 117 11.24 -15.07 12.54
CA TYR A 117 11.59 -14.55 11.22
C TYR A 117 10.33 -14.41 10.39
N VAL A 118 10.27 -13.37 9.57
CA VAL A 118 9.19 -13.11 8.65
C VAL A 118 9.69 -13.18 7.21
N ALA A 119 8.85 -13.64 6.31
CA ALA A 119 9.16 -13.68 4.88
C ALA A 119 9.01 -12.28 4.28
N ALA A 120 10.00 -11.44 4.48
CA ALA A 120 10.03 -10.06 4.04
C ALA A 120 11.45 -9.54 3.84
N VAL A 121 11.57 -8.46 3.07
CA VAL A 121 12.80 -7.68 2.93
C VAL A 121 12.54 -6.22 3.29
N PRO A 122 13.48 -5.54 3.98
CA PRO A 122 13.38 -4.10 4.20
C PRO A 122 13.54 -3.38 2.85
N THR A 123 12.60 -2.49 2.55
CA THR A 123 12.60 -1.73 1.29
C THR A 123 13.00 -0.28 1.51
N GLN A 124 12.45 0.33 2.53
CA GLN A 124 12.81 1.69 2.96
C GLN A 124 12.50 1.85 4.44
N ALA A 125 13.53 2.07 5.25
CA ALA A 125 13.37 2.54 6.63
C ALA A 125 13.36 4.08 6.63
N ASP A 126 12.35 4.68 7.25
CA ASP A 126 12.27 6.12 7.44
C ASP A 126 11.65 6.41 8.81
N ALA A 127 12.46 6.97 9.71
CA ALA A 127 12.07 7.26 11.09
C ALA A 127 10.86 8.21 11.19
N LYS A 128 10.60 9.03 10.16
CA LYS A 128 9.41 9.89 10.08
C LYS A 128 8.11 9.10 10.20
N TRP A 129 8.11 7.84 9.75
CA TRP A 129 6.92 6.99 9.68
C TRP A 129 6.88 5.89 10.74
N ASN A 130 7.80 5.92 11.70
CA ASN A 130 7.75 5.00 12.83
C ASN A 130 6.58 5.34 13.76
N PRO A 131 5.88 4.34 14.34
CA PRO A 131 4.78 4.56 15.29
C PRO A 131 5.14 5.51 16.45
N GLU A 132 6.38 5.46 16.95
CA GLU A 132 6.89 6.32 18.01
C GLU A 132 6.87 7.81 17.67
N SER A 133 6.94 8.15 16.38
CA SER A 133 6.78 9.51 15.89
C SER A 133 5.35 10.05 16.05
N PHE A 134 4.36 9.19 16.39
CA PHE A 134 2.93 9.54 16.49
C PHE A 134 2.35 9.24 17.87
N PRO A 135 2.86 9.85 18.97
CA PRO A 135 2.41 9.54 20.32
C PRO A 135 0.93 9.89 20.51
N GLY A 136 0.10 8.88 20.81
CA GLY A 136 -1.36 8.98 20.82
C GLY A 136 -1.93 10.02 21.78
N LYS A 137 -1.33 10.20 22.97
CA LYS A 137 -1.76 11.25 23.94
C LYS A 137 -1.57 12.65 23.37
N THR A 138 -0.42 12.91 22.73
CA THR A 138 -0.13 14.19 22.07
C THR A 138 -1.06 14.41 20.88
N LEU A 139 -1.25 13.42 20.03
CA LEU A 139 -2.14 13.48 18.89
C LEU A 139 -3.57 13.84 19.31
N LYS A 140 -4.12 13.17 20.30
CA LYS A 140 -5.46 13.46 20.84
C LYS A 140 -5.61 14.90 21.32
N LYS A 141 -4.60 15.45 22.02
CA LYS A 141 -4.58 16.85 22.45
C LYS A 141 -4.62 17.80 21.25
N LEU A 142 -3.76 17.56 20.25
CA LEU A 142 -3.68 18.40 19.03
C LEU A 142 -4.98 18.36 18.21
N ILE A 143 -5.59 17.19 18.05
CA ILE A 143 -6.90 17.04 17.41
C ILE A 143 -7.93 17.91 18.12
N ASN A 144 -8.07 17.77 19.43
CA ASN A 144 -9.06 18.53 20.20
C ASN A 144 -8.84 20.05 20.09
N GLN A 145 -7.62 20.52 20.14
CA GLN A 145 -7.28 21.95 20.00
C GLN A 145 -7.66 22.49 18.61
N ARG A 146 -7.33 21.75 17.54
CA ARG A 146 -7.62 22.17 16.17
C ARG A 146 -9.13 22.14 15.89
N LEU A 147 -9.84 21.13 16.35
CA LEU A 147 -11.30 21.03 16.19
C LEU A 147 -12.03 22.11 17.00
N ALA A 148 -11.55 22.48 18.18
CA ALA A 148 -12.11 23.58 18.97
C ALA A 148 -11.91 24.95 18.28
N ALA A 149 -10.79 25.13 17.56
CA ALA A 149 -10.51 26.38 16.83
C ALA A 149 -11.32 26.51 15.51
N ASP A 150 -11.72 25.40 14.88
CA ASP A 150 -12.52 25.39 13.64
C ASP A 150 -13.59 24.27 13.68
N PRO A 151 -14.59 24.41 14.59
CA PRO A 151 -15.54 23.33 14.86
C PRO A 151 -16.54 23.05 13.72
N LYS A 152 -16.63 23.92 12.73
CA LYS A 152 -17.50 23.75 11.56
C LYS A 152 -16.80 23.10 10.36
N ASN A 153 -15.49 22.89 10.41
CA ASN A 153 -14.72 22.29 9.34
C ASN A 153 -14.89 20.76 9.36
N ARG A 154 -15.79 20.24 8.53
CA ARG A 154 -16.11 18.81 8.43
C ARG A 154 -14.92 17.99 7.96
N THR A 155 -14.11 18.56 7.06
CA THR A 155 -12.91 17.91 6.55
C THR A 155 -11.86 17.72 7.64
N LEU A 156 -11.69 18.72 8.51
CA LEU A 156 -10.80 18.61 9.66
C LEU A 156 -11.33 17.60 10.70
N GLN A 157 -12.66 17.52 10.91
CA GLN A 157 -13.29 16.48 11.75
C GLN A 157 -13.02 15.08 11.17
N GLN A 158 -13.18 14.89 9.85
CA GLN A 158 -12.88 13.62 9.18
C GLN A 158 -11.41 13.23 9.34
N LEU A 159 -10.48 14.18 9.20
CA LEU A 159 -9.06 13.93 9.43
C LEU A 159 -8.78 13.53 10.88
N GLY A 160 -9.46 14.15 11.84
CA GLY A 160 -9.38 13.77 13.26
C GLY A 160 -9.82 12.33 13.51
N LEU A 161 -10.91 11.89 12.87
CA LEU A 161 -11.39 10.52 12.91
C LEU A 161 -10.37 9.58 12.26
N CYS A 162 -9.88 9.90 11.06
CA CYS A 162 -8.89 9.07 10.36
C CYS A 162 -7.59 8.91 11.17
N ALA A 163 -7.12 9.98 11.82
CA ALA A 163 -5.91 9.93 12.64
C ALA A 163 -6.08 9.12 13.91
N SER A 164 -7.24 9.21 14.58
CA SER A 164 -7.49 8.60 15.89
C SER A 164 -8.03 7.16 15.83
N GLN A 165 -8.91 6.86 14.87
CA GLN A 165 -9.52 5.53 14.75
C GLN A 165 -8.81 4.62 13.75
N TYR A 166 -8.42 5.17 12.60
CA TYR A 166 -7.77 4.39 11.54
C TYR A 166 -6.25 4.49 11.55
N HIS A 167 -5.68 5.19 12.54
CA HIS A 167 -4.23 5.37 12.70
C HIS A 167 -3.53 5.85 11.41
N CYS A 168 -4.21 6.72 10.66
CA CYS A 168 -3.69 7.29 9.42
C CYS A 168 -2.62 8.35 9.72
N TYR A 169 -1.35 8.04 9.42
CA TYR A 169 -0.22 8.92 9.69
C TYR A 169 -0.27 10.23 8.89
N THR A 170 -0.73 10.19 7.64
CA THR A 170 -0.89 11.41 6.85
C THR A 170 -2.00 12.32 7.38
N ALA A 171 -3.07 11.77 7.95
CA ALA A 171 -4.07 12.55 8.67
C ALA A 171 -3.50 13.10 9.99
N ALA A 172 -2.72 12.31 10.72
CA ALA A 172 -2.06 12.75 11.95
C ALA A 172 -1.08 13.91 11.70
N ASN A 173 -0.35 13.89 10.56
CA ASN A 173 0.59 14.95 10.20
C ASN A 173 -0.08 16.32 10.00
N ILE A 174 -1.37 16.39 9.65
CA ILE A 174 -2.14 17.64 9.63
C ILE A 174 -2.22 18.27 11.03
N PHE A 175 -2.33 17.45 12.06
CA PHE A 175 -2.40 17.91 13.46
C PHE A 175 -1.03 18.15 14.08
N PHE A 176 -0.04 17.35 13.71
CA PHE A 176 1.36 17.57 14.05
C PHE A 176 2.01 18.71 13.26
N GLU A 177 1.35 19.22 12.21
CA GLU A 177 1.83 20.31 11.35
C GLU A 177 3.22 19.99 10.76
N ARG A 178 3.35 18.82 10.08
CA ARG A 178 4.63 18.35 9.52
C ARG A 178 4.41 17.43 8.30
N TRP A 179 5.40 17.38 7.43
CA TRP A 179 5.59 16.43 6.31
C TRP A 179 4.36 16.27 5.40
N GLU A 180 4.09 15.03 4.95
CA GLU A 180 2.94 14.72 4.09
C GLU A 180 1.65 14.68 4.90
N GLY A 181 0.76 15.65 4.66
CA GLY A 181 -0.57 15.76 5.23
C GLY A 181 -1.66 15.29 4.25
N ALA A 182 -2.66 14.59 4.75
CA ALA A 182 -3.82 14.15 3.97
C ALA A 182 -4.84 15.27 3.76
N LEU A 183 -5.43 15.32 2.55
CA LEU A 183 -6.61 16.15 2.29
C LEU A 183 -7.61 15.39 1.42
N PRO A 184 -8.61 14.70 2.02
CA PRO A 184 -9.62 13.97 1.27
C PRO A 184 -10.61 14.96 0.62
N VAL A 185 -10.95 14.71 -0.66
CA VAL A 185 -11.84 15.58 -1.44
C VAL A 185 -12.96 14.83 -2.16
N SER A 186 -12.84 13.52 -2.37
CA SER A 186 -13.81 12.78 -3.19
C SER A 186 -14.45 11.61 -2.45
N PRO A 187 -15.76 11.65 -2.16
CA PRO A 187 -16.50 10.50 -1.64
C PRO A 187 -16.76 9.43 -2.73
N SER A 188 -16.62 9.79 -3.99
CA SER A 188 -16.94 8.94 -5.14
C SER A 188 -15.70 8.32 -5.77
N CYS A 189 -15.86 7.15 -6.39
CA CYS A 189 -14.82 6.47 -7.15
C CYS A 189 -15.40 5.88 -8.43
N ASN A 190 -14.60 5.82 -9.49
CA ASN A 190 -14.93 5.18 -10.75
C ASN A 190 -14.22 3.83 -10.92
N ALA A 191 -13.86 3.19 -9.81
CA ALA A 191 -13.35 1.83 -9.74
C ALA A 191 -14.00 1.07 -8.59
N PHE A 192 -14.11 -0.26 -8.72
CA PHE A 192 -14.66 -1.18 -7.72
C PHE A 192 -13.61 -2.23 -7.32
N CYS A 193 -12.47 -1.74 -6.81
CA CYS A 193 -11.31 -2.58 -6.48
C CYS A 193 -11.68 -3.71 -5.53
N ARG A 194 -11.19 -4.93 -5.81
CA ARG A 194 -11.42 -6.12 -4.98
C ARG A 194 -10.89 -5.97 -3.54
N GLY A 195 -9.80 -5.25 -3.34
CA GLY A 195 -9.22 -4.95 -2.03
C GLY A 195 -9.43 -3.48 -1.62
N CYS A 196 -10.62 -2.90 -1.86
CA CYS A 196 -10.88 -1.52 -1.47
C CYS A 196 -10.97 -1.38 0.04
N ILE A 197 -10.09 -0.54 0.62
CA ILE A 197 -10.00 -0.36 2.07
C ILE A 197 -11.02 0.63 2.65
N SER A 198 -11.80 1.32 1.80
CA SER A 198 -12.78 2.33 2.25
C SER A 198 -14.21 2.07 1.75
N LYS A 199 -14.43 1.02 0.99
CA LYS A 199 -15.77 0.66 0.52
C LYS A 199 -15.91 -0.85 0.47
N THR A 200 -16.79 -1.40 1.27
CA THR A 200 -17.16 -2.82 1.23
C THR A 200 -17.75 -3.15 -0.14
N ILE A 201 -17.33 -4.26 -0.71
CA ILE A 201 -17.91 -4.87 -1.89
C ILE A 201 -18.78 -6.05 -1.47
N ASP A 202 -19.86 -6.30 -2.21
CA ASP A 202 -20.93 -7.24 -1.79
C ASP A 202 -20.45 -8.67 -1.52
N GLU A 203 -19.35 -9.10 -2.14
CA GLU A 203 -18.81 -10.46 -2.09
C GLU A 203 -17.51 -10.57 -1.25
N GLY A 204 -17.17 -9.56 -0.47
CA GLY A 204 -15.90 -9.50 0.28
C GLY A 204 -16.09 -9.23 1.77
N PRO A 205 -15.01 -9.32 2.54
CA PRO A 205 -15.03 -8.91 3.93
C PRO A 205 -15.32 -7.40 4.05
N PRO A 206 -15.80 -6.93 5.22
CA PRO A 206 -16.01 -5.50 5.44
C PRO A 206 -14.72 -4.73 5.27
N SER A 207 -14.81 -3.56 4.66
CA SER A 207 -13.66 -2.65 4.55
C SER A 207 -13.16 -2.22 5.93
N PRO A 208 -11.82 -2.12 6.13
CA PRO A 208 -11.24 -1.79 7.43
C PRO A 208 -11.53 -0.35 7.89
N GLN A 209 -12.00 0.49 6.99
CA GLN A 209 -12.41 1.87 7.30
C GLN A 209 -13.59 2.29 6.43
N GLU A 210 -14.31 3.31 6.88
CA GLU A 210 -15.41 3.89 6.12
C GLU A 210 -14.91 5.02 5.22
N ARG A 211 -15.51 5.10 4.02
CA ARG A 211 -15.31 6.23 3.13
C ARG A 211 -16.16 7.39 3.61
N PHE A 212 -15.56 8.59 3.69
CA PHE A 212 -16.31 9.79 3.99
C PHE A 212 -17.37 10.07 2.89
N ASN A 213 -18.46 10.78 3.22
CA ASN A 213 -19.68 10.82 2.42
C ASN A 213 -20.09 12.22 1.94
N PHE A 214 -19.20 13.19 1.99
CA PHE A 214 -19.47 14.56 1.56
C PHE A 214 -18.36 15.09 0.65
N ILE A 215 -18.64 16.09 -0.17
CA ILE A 215 -17.63 16.87 -0.88
C ILE A 215 -17.28 18.06 0.01
N PRO A 216 -15.99 18.27 0.36
CA PRO A 216 -15.60 19.43 1.15
C PRO A 216 -15.78 20.73 0.39
N THR A 217 -16.00 21.82 1.11
CA THR A 217 -15.98 23.15 0.52
C THR A 217 -14.54 23.60 0.26
N GLU A 218 -14.38 24.52 -0.67
CA GLU A 218 -13.08 25.14 -0.93
C GLU A 218 -12.51 25.79 0.35
N GLU A 219 -13.34 26.49 1.12
CA GLU A 219 -12.93 27.14 2.37
C GLU A 219 -12.41 26.15 3.42
N GLU A 220 -13.11 25.00 3.61
CA GLU A 220 -12.66 23.93 4.52
C GLU A 220 -11.27 23.45 4.14
N CYS A 221 -11.02 23.22 2.83
CA CYS A 221 -9.74 22.76 2.32
C CYS A 221 -8.65 23.84 2.45
N LEU A 222 -8.93 25.09 2.06
CA LEU A 222 -7.95 26.18 2.10
C LEU A 222 -7.41 26.41 3.51
N LYS A 223 -8.27 26.42 4.53
CA LYS A 223 -7.85 26.56 5.94
C LYS A 223 -6.85 25.48 6.35
N ILE A 224 -7.07 24.23 5.91
CA ILE A 224 -6.18 23.12 6.21
C ILE A 224 -4.84 23.31 5.48
N ILE A 225 -4.86 23.58 4.16
CA ILE A 225 -3.67 23.78 3.33
C ILE A 225 -2.81 24.92 3.87
N GLN A 226 -3.41 26.10 4.08
CA GLN A 226 -2.71 27.30 4.55
C GLN A 226 -2.04 27.07 5.89
N THR A 227 -2.72 26.41 6.83
CA THR A 227 -2.14 26.10 8.13
C THR A 227 -0.97 25.11 7.99
N HIS A 228 -1.16 24.06 7.21
CA HIS A 228 -0.13 23.05 7.01
C HIS A 228 1.12 23.64 6.30
N PHE A 229 0.92 24.38 5.21
CA PHE A 229 2.01 24.99 4.45
C PHE A 229 2.77 26.08 5.19
N SER A 230 2.10 26.79 6.12
CA SER A 230 2.76 27.83 6.92
C SER A 230 3.62 27.29 8.06
N LYS A 231 3.35 26.05 8.52
CA LYS A 231 3.95 25.54 9.76
C LYS A 231 4.77 24.26 9.58
N ALA A 232 4.39 23.44 8.60
CA ALA A 232 5.02 22.14 8.43
C ALA A 232 6.44 22.25 7.88
N GLU A 233 7.32 21.39 8.40
CA GLU A 233 8.59 21.06 7.79
C GLU A 233 8.34 20.14 6.60
N GLU A 234 8.98 20.44 5.44
CA GLU A 234 8.76 19.68 4.19
C GLU A 234 7.27 19.50 3.84
N PRO A 235 6.51 20.61 3.69
CA PRO A 235 5.06 20.57 3.61
C PRO A 235 4.55 19.96 2.30
N ILE A 236 3.85 18.83 2.40
CA ILE A 236 3.17 18.16 1.28
C ILE A 236 1.68 18.02 1.65
N ILE A 237 0.79 18.39 0.75
CA ILE A 237 -0.64 18.01 0.81
C ILE A 237 -0.90 16.93 -0.22
N SER A 238 -1.44 15.80 0.25
CA SER A 238 -1.75 14.63 -0.58
C SER A 238 -3.25 14.37 -0.66
N PHE A 239 -3.78 14.39 -1.88
CA PHE A 239 -5.12 13.92 -2.23
C PHE A 239 -5.10 12.41 -2.50
N GLY A 240 -6.22 11.71 -2.41
CA GLY A 240 -6.32 10.28 -2.72
C GLY A 240 -5.87 9.38 -1.57
N GLN A 241 -6.30 9.69 -0.37
CA GLN A 241 -5.99 8.87 0.81
C GLN A 241 -6.97 7.71 1.00
N GLY A 242 -6.66 6.79 1.92
CA GLY A 242 -7.44 5.58 2.13
C GLY A 242 -8.91 5.79 2.47
N CYS A 243 -9.28 6.93 3.06
CA CYS A 243 -10.65 7.26 3.46
C CYS A 243 -11.50 7.87 2.33
N GLU A 244 -10.95 8.03 1.13
CA GLU A 244 -11.68 8.65 0.01
C GLU A 244 -11.76 7.73 -1.22
N GLY A 245 -12.48 8.19 -2.25
CA GLY A 245 -12.56 7.55 -3.54
C GLY A 245 -11.46 8.00 -4.50
N GLU A 246 -11.82 8.29 -5.75
CA GLU A 246 -10.90 8.81 -6.75
C GLU A 246 -10.86 10.34 -6.71
N PRO A 247 -9.75 10.97 -6.30
CA PRO A 247 -9.67 12.42 -6.11
C PRO A 247 -9.81 13.20 -7.41
N SER A 248 -9.40 12.66 -8.55
CA SER A 248 -9.53 13.35 -9.85
C SER A 248 -10.98 13.61 -10.26
N LEU A 249 -11.96 12.93 -9.63
CA LEU A 249 -13.39 13.25 -9.81
C LEU A 249 -13.74 14.64 -9.25
N GLN A 250 -12.98 15.13 -8.29
CA GLN A 250 -13.06 16.50 -7.75
C GLN A 250 -11.91 17.39 -8.28
N GLY A 251 -11.40 17.08 -9.47
CA GLY A 251 -10.25 17.76 -10.06
C GLY A 251 -10.42 19.28 -10.19
N LYS A 252 -11.66 19.81 -10.41
CA LYS A 252 -11.91 21.25 -10.43
C LYS A 252 -11.63 21.90 -9.07
N LEU A 253 -12.04 21.27 -7.97
CA LEU A 253 -11.75 21.73 -6.62
C LEU A 253 -10.23 21.73 -6.38
N ILE A 254 -9.55 20.64 -6.72
CA ILE A 254 -8.09 20.51 -6.55
C ILE A 254 -7.37 21.61 -7.36
N GLU A 255 -7.76 21.84 -8.61
CA GLU A 255 -7.19 22.89 -9.47
C GLU A 255 -7.30 24.27 -8.80
N GLN A 256 -8.48 24.62 -8.27
CA GLN A 256 -8.71 25.88 -7.57
C GLN A 256 -7.85 26.01 -6.31
N LEU A 257 -7.75 24.95 -5.51
CA LEU A 257 -6.91 24.93 -4.31
C LEU A 257 -5.44 25.19 -4.63
N ILE A 258 -4.90 24.54 -5.67
CA ILE A 258 -3.52 24.72 -6.11
C ILE A 258 -3.32 26.17 -6.56
N LEU A 259 -4.14 26.70 -7.46
CA LEU A 259 -4.02 28.06 -8.00
C LEU A 259 -4.08 29.14 -6.92
N LYS A 260 -4.96 28.96 -5.91
CA LYS A 260 -5.13 29.95 -4.82
C LYS A 260 -4.01 29.93 -3.79
N THR A 261 -3.26 28.84 -3.67
CA THR A 261 -2.24 28.70 -2.62
C THR A 261 -0.82 28.74 -3.14
N ARG A 262 -0.59 28.40 -4.41
CA ARG A 262 0.75 28.27 -4.97
C ARG A 262 1.59 29.54 -4.84
N ARG A 263 1.03 30.72 -5.10
CA ARG A 263 1.75 32.00 -4.99
C ARG A 263 2.23 32.30 -3.57
N ASP A 264 1.34 32.06 -2.59
CA ASP A 264 1.57 32.47 -1.20
C ASP A 264 2.42 31.42 -0.44
N PHE A 265 2.46 30.17 -0.95
CA PHE A 265 3.20 29.05 -0.36
C PHE A 265 4.07 28.33 -1.41
N PRO A 266 5.13 28.97 -1.91
CA PRO A 266 5.96 28.39 -3.00
C PRO A 266 6.70 27.11 -2.61
N LYS A 267 6.95 26.88 -1.31
CA LYS A 267 7.56 25.65 -0.80
C LYS A 267 6.57 24.50 -0.57
N GLY A 268 5.28 24.79 -0.48
CA GLY A 268 4.26 23.77 -0.30
C GLY A 268 4.13 22.90 -1.55
N GLN A 269 4.05 21.58 -1.39
CA GLN A 269 3.94 20.64 -2.50
C GLN A 269 2.60 19.94 -2.51
N PHE A 270 2.11 19.66 -3.71
CA PHE A 270 0.88 18.92 -3.92
C PHE A 270 1.17 17.57 -4.55
N ASN A 271 0.65 16.53 -3.94
CA ASN A 271 0.67 15.16 -4.45
C ASN A 271 -0.75 14.65 -4.66
N ILE A 272 -0.96 13.82 -5.67
CA ILE A 272 -2.22 13.13 -5.89
C ILE A 272 -2.00 11.62 -6.05
N ASN A 273 -2.69 10.84 -5.22
CA ASN A 273 -2.78 9.38 -5.35
C ASN A 273 -4.04 9.07 -6.14
N THR A 274 -3.91 8.45 -7.29
CA THR A 274 -5.02 8.30 -8.24
C THR A 274 -4.92 6.97 -8.99
N ASN A 275 -6.05 6.51 -9.51
CA ASN A 275 -6.08 5.42 -10.48
C ASN A 275 -5.66 5.86 -11.90
N GLY A 276 -5.41 7.16 -12.10
CA GLY A 276 -4.96 7.69 -13.39
C GLY A 276 -6.02 7.75 -14.49
N SER A 277 -7.28 7.56 -14.16
CA SER A 277 -8.39 7.36 -15.10
C SER A 277 -8.79 8.58 -15.93
N ARG A 278 -8.31 9.80 -15.59
CA ARG A 278 -8.80 11.05 -16.17
C ARG A 278 -7.67 11.93 -16.74
N PRO A 279 -7.00 11.50 -17.84
CA PRO A 279 -5.81 12.17 -18.36
C PRO A 279 -6.03 13.67 -18.65
N LYS A 280 -7.17 14.07 -19.23
CA LYS A 280 -7.50 15.48 -19.49
C LYS A 280 -7.63 16.32 -18.21
N MET A 281 -8.13 15.75 -17.11
CA MET A 281 -8.20 16.44 -15.84
C MET A 281 -6.82 16.51 -15.20
N MET A 282 -6.07 15.41 -15.25
CA MET A 282 -4.69 15.38 -14.73
C MET A 282 -3.81 16.40 -15.43
N GLU A 283 -3.93 16.58 -16.74
CA GLU A 283 -3.22 17.64 -17.47
C GLU A 283 -3.52 19.04 -16.93
N LYS A 284 -4.78 19.32 -16.57
CA LYS A 284 -5.13 20.61 -15.93
C LYS A 284 -4.48 20.77 -14.57
N LEU A 285 -4.44 19.72 -13.76
CA LEU A 285 -3.78 19.75 -12.46
C LEU A 285 -2.26 19.96 -12.60
N PHE A 286 -1.63 19.35 -13.61
CA PHE A 286 -0.21 19.56 -13.91
C PHE A 286 0.06 21.02 -14.29
N LYS A 287 -0.77 21.62 -15.15
CA LYS A 287 -0.69 23.04 -15.51
C LYS A 287 -0.93 23.98 -14.33
N ALA A 288 -1.78 23.58 -13.38
CA ALA A 288 -2.05 24.37 -12.17
C ALA A 288 -0.90 24.36 -11.15
N GLY A 289 0.06 23.41 -11.27
CA GLY A 289 1.22 23.32 -10.40
C GLY A 289 1.21 22.11 -9.45
N MET A 290 0.62 20.97 -9.83
CA MET A 290 0.82 19.70 -9.15
C MET A 290 2.28 19.28 -9.21
N ASP A 291 2.89 18.88 -8.10
CA ASP A 291 4.32 18.53 -8.03
C ASP A 291 4.57 17.05 -8.29
N SER A 292 3.70 16.20 -7.77
CA SER A 292 3.85 14.74 -7.88
C SER A 292 2.53 14.00 -8.06
N ILE A 293 2.63 12.83 -8.69
CA ILE A 293 1.52 11.90 -8.87
C ILE A 293 1.93 10.52 -8.43
N ARG A 294 1.02 9.78 -7.81
CA ARG A 294 1.18 8.39 -7.46
C ARG A 294 0.07 7.55 -8.09
N ILE A 295 0.44 6.77 -9.12
CA ILE A 295 -0.49 5.92 -9.87
C ILE A 295 -0.56 4.53 -9.23
N SER A 296 -1.77 4.06 -8.93
CA SER A 296 -2.01 2.74 -8.34
C SER A 296 -2.05 1.64 -9.40
N LEU A 297 -1.23 0.59 -9.21
CA LEU A 297 -1.15 -0.59 -10.07
C LEU A 297 -1.03 -1.85 -9.22
N ASN A 298 -1.67 -2.96 -9.67
CA ASN A 298 -1.38 -4.31 -9.20
C ASN A 298 -0.60 -5.13 -10.23
N SER A 299 -0.74 -4.77 -11.49
CA SER A 299 -0.12 -5.39 -12.66
C SER A 299 -0.14 -4.44 -13.83
N VAL A 300 0.75 -4.64 -14.80
CA VAL A 300 0.74 -3.97 -16.11
C VAL A 300 0.05 -4.80 -17.19
N GLN A 301 -0.43 -6.00 -16.85
CA GLN A 301 -1.30 -6.78 -17.72
C GLN A 301 -2.74 -6.29 -17.54
N GLU A 302 -3.30 -5.73 -18.62
CA GLU A 302 -4.65 -5.13 -18.58
C GLU A 302 -5.71 -6.09 -18.04
N LYS A 303 -5.63 -7.40 -18.35
CA LYS A 303 -6.55 -8.40 -17.82
C LYS A 303 -6.51 -8.50 -16.29
N TRP A 304 -5.33 -8.47 -15.68
CA TRP A 304 -5.16 -8.54 -14.22
C TRP A 304 -5.47 -7.20 -13.56
N TYR A 305 -5.11 -6.09 -14.23
CA TYR A 305 -5.52 -4.75 -13.80
C TYR A 305 -7.05 -4.64 -13.74
N ASN A 306 -7.74 -4.97 -14.83
CA ASN A 306 -9.19 -4.87 -14.92
C ASN A 306 -9.91 -5.80 -13.94
N ALA A 307 -9.40 -7.02 -13.71
CA ALA A 307 -9.96 -7.96 -12.77
C ALA A 307 -9.88 -7.44 -11.31
N TYR A 308 -8.79 -6.76 -10.96
CA TYR A 308 -8.62 -6.20 -9.62
C TYR A 308 -9.31 -4.85 -9.44
N TYR A 309 -9.06 -3.86 -10.33
CA TYR A 309 -9.60 -2.50 -10.18
C TYR A 309 -11.06 -2.37 -10.62
N ARG A 310 -11.54 -3.24 -11.51
CA ARG A 310 -12.91 -3.21 -12.04
C ARG A 310 -13.30 -1.80 -12.48
N PRO A 311 -12.60 -1.22 -13.46
CA PRO A 311 -12.77 0.17 -13.89
C PRO A 311 -14.16 0.43 -14.46
N THR A 312 -14.70 1.63 -14.17
CA THR A 312 -15.98 2.10 -14.71
C THR A 312 -15.73 3.41 -15.46
N HIS A 313 -16.09 3.42 -16.75
CA HIS A 313 -15.94 4.57 -17.63
C HIS A 313 -14.50 5.04 -17.87
N TYR A 314 -13.52 4.16 -17.72
CA TYR A 314 -12.14 4.36 -18.13
C TYR A 314 -11.46 3.03 -18.46
N THR A 315 -10.33 3.10 -19.14
CA THR A 315 -9.54 1.95 -19.57
C THR A 315 -8.11 2.03 -19.05
N PHE A 316 -7.36 0.93 -19.11
CA PHE A 316 -5.95 0.94 -18.77
C PHE A 316 -5.14 1.90 -19.67
N SER A 317 -5.60 2.14 -20.92
CA SER A 317 -4.98 3.13 -21.81
C SER A 317 -5.04 4.54 -21.25
N ASP A 318 -6.12 4.94 -20.56
CA ASP A 318 -6.22 6.25 -19.90
C ASP A 318 -5.15 6.42 -18.80
N VAL A 319 -4.88 5.33 -18.06
CA VAL A 319 -3.81 5.31 -17.04
C VAL A 319 -2.45 5.54 -17.68
N ILE A 320 -2.17 4.85 -18.79
CA ILE A 320 -0.92 5.04 -19.56
C ILE A 320 -0.81 6.46 -20.08
N GLN A 321 -1.88 7.03 -20.62
CA GLN A 321 -1.90 8.42 -21.10
C GLN A 321 -1.62 9.41 -19.96
N THR A 322 -2.17 9.18 -18.77
CA THR A 322 -1.90 10.02 -17.60
C THR A 322 -0.42 10.00 -17.22
N LEU A 323 0.22 8.82 -17.23
CA LEU A 323 1.66 8.70 -16.97
C LEU A 323 2.50 9.44 -18.01
N GLN A 324 2.15 9.33 -19.29
CA GLN A 324 2.84 10.04 -20.38
C GLN A 324 2.73 11.56 -20.22
N LEU A 325 1.54 12.08 -19.94
CA LEU A 325 1.32 13.50 -19.66
C LEU A 325 2.12 13.96 -18.45
N ALA A 326 2.13 13.20 -17.35
CA ALA A 326 2.90 13.56 -16.16
C ALA A 326 4.40 13.76 -16.50
N LYS A 327 4.97 12.86 -17.30
CA LYS A 327 6.38 12.99 -17.74
C LYS A 327 6.59 14.19 -18.67
N GLN A 328 5.65 14.48 -19.60
CA GLN A 328 5.72 15.64 -20.48
C GLN A 328 5.72 16.97 -19.70
N TYR A 329 4.96 17.03 -18.60
CA TYR A 329 4.89 18.20 -17.73
C TYR A 329 5.98 18.23 -16.63
N GLY A 330 6.93 17.29 -16.62
CA GLY A 330 8.00 17.24 -15.63
C GLY A 330 7.55 16.89 -14.21
N ILE A 331 6.36 16.31 -14.06
CA ILE A 331 5.79 15.89 -12.77
C ILE A 331 6.57 14.69 -12.24
N PHE A 332 6.86 14.68 -10.93
CA PHE A 332 7.44 13.50 -10.27
C PHE A 332 6.43 12.34 -10.24
N VAL A 333 6.79 11.23 -10.84
CA VAL A 333 5.90 10.07 -11.01
C VAL A 333 6.30 8.94 -10.07
N SER A 334 5.41 8.59 -9.16
CA SER A 334 5.48 7.36 -8.35
C SER A 334 4.51 6.31 -8.86
N LEU A 335 4.92 5.07 -8.91
CA LEU A 335 4.02 3.91 -9.04
C LEU A 335 3.72 3.37 -7.64
N ASN A 336 2.45 3.27 -7.28
CA ASN A 336 1.99 2.55 -6.09
C ASN A 336 1.71 1.10 -6.50
N LEU A 337 2.75 0.27 -6.49
CA LEU A 337 2.67 -1.12 -6.95
C LEU A 337 2.22 -2.03 -5.82
N LEU A 338 1.03 -2.60 -5.97
CA LEU A 338 0.47 -3.59 -5.05
C LEU A 338 1.13 -4.94 -5.31
N CYS A 339 2.11 -5.30 -4.46
CA CYS A 339 2.92 -6.50 -4.64
C CYS A 339 2.22 -7.74 -4.09
N PHE A 340 2.26 -8.80 -4.89
CA PHE A 340 1.81 -10.13 -4.51
C PHE A 340 2.88 -11.16 -4.92
N PRO A 341 3.58 -11.80 -3.97
CA PRO A 341 4.62 -12.79 -4.24
C PRO A 341 4.12 -13.91 -5.16
N GLY A 342 4.90 -14.25 -6.17
CA GLY A 342 4.54 -15.25 -7.17
C GLY A 342 3.70 -14.74 -8.34
N VAL A 343 3.16 -13.51 -8.24
CA VAL A 343 2.46 -12.83 -9.35
C VAL A 343 3.29 -11.66 -9.84
N THR A 344 3.63 -10.73 -8.94
CA THR A 344 4.42 -9.54 -9.27
C THR A 344 5.80 -9.88 -9.81
N ASP A 345 6.43 -10.90 -9.26
CA ASP A 345 7.76 -11.40 -9.60
C ASP A 345 7.73 -12.64 -10.52
N SER A 346 6.57 -12.95 -11.15
CA SER A 346 6.52 -13.96 -12.19
C SER A 346 7.28 -13.50 -13.44
N GLU A 347 7.87 -14.44 -14.17
CA GLU A 347 8.67 -14.13 -15.37
C GLU A 347 7.88 -13.30 -16.38
N ARG A 348 6.66 -13.71 -16.66
CA ARG A 348 5.75 -13.00 -17.60
C ARG A 348 5.39 -11.59 -17.16
N GLU A 349 5.06 -11.38 -15.88
CA GLU A 349 4.77 -10.04 -15.36
C GLU A 349 6.01 -9.18 -15.35
N THR A 350 7.16 -9.74 -14.97
CA THR A 350 8.46 -9.05 -14.94
C THR A 350 8.86 -8.53 -16.32
N GLU A 351 8.75 -9.36 -17.37
CA GLU A 351 9.04 -8.94 -18.74
C GLU A 351 8.16 -7.75 -19.18
N LYS A 352 6.86 -7.86 -18.95
CA LYS A 352 5.91 -6.79 -19.29
C LYS A 352 6.12 -5.54 -18.46
N PHE A 353 6.41 -5.70 -17.17
CA PHE A 353 6.69 -4.60 -16.26
C PHE A 353 7.98 -3.86 -16.66
N PHE A 354 9.02 -4.56 -17.05
CA PHE A 354 10.25 -3.95 -17.54
C PHE A 354 10.01 -3.14 -18.83
N ASN A 355 9.26 -3.71 -19.77
CA ASN A 355 8.84 -2.99 -20.98
C ASN A 355 7.99 -1.74 -20.66
N PHE A 356 7.15 -1.81 -19.64
CA PHE A 356 6.38 -0.68 -19.16
C PHE A 356 7.29 0.39 -18.50
N LEU A 357 8.27 0.00 -17.69
CA LEU A 357 9.22 0.91 -17.06
C LEU A 357 10.08 1.66 -18.10
N LEU A 358 10.51 1.00 -19.17
CA LEU A 358 11.25 1.61 -20.27
C LEU A 358 10.44 2.74 -20.95
N LYS A 359 9.11 2.57 -21.06
CA LYS A 359 8.22 3.54 -21.71
C LYS A 359 7.76 4.64 -20.76
N SER A 360 7.36 4.30 -19.54
CA SER A 360 6.76 5.23 -18.56
C SER A 360 7.79 6.01 -17.76
N LYS A 361 9.00 5.45 -17.56
CA LYS A 361 10.13 6.07 -16.85
C LYS A 361 9.71 6.74 -15.53
N PRO A 362 9.07 6.03 -14.61
CA PRO A 362 8.70 6.60 -13.32
C PRO A 362 9.95 6.99 -12.53
N ASP A 363 9.81 7.91 -11.58
CA ASP A 363 10.90 8.34 -10.71
C ASP A 363 11.03 7.44 -9.48
N LEU A 364 9.90 6.85 -9.05
CA LEU A 364 9.84 6.00 -7.86
C LEU A 364 8.85 4.83 -8.07
N ILE A 365 9.21 3.65 -7.60
CA ILE A 365 8.29 2.53 -7.39
C ILE A 365 8.10 2.36 -5.89
N GLN A 366 6.88 2.60 -5.41
CA GLN A 366 6.48 2.30 -4.04
C GLN A 366 5.93 0.88 -3.98
N LEU A 367 6.64 0.00 -3.27
CA LEU A 367 6.21 -1.38 -3.10
C LEU A 367 5.23 -1.46 -1.93
N ARG A 368 4.01 -1.90 -2.22
CA ARG A 368 2.92 -2.04 -1.24
C ARG A 368 2.46 -3.48 -1.18
N ASN A 369 2.45 -4.06 -0.01
CA ASN A 369 1.90 -5.40 0.17
C ASN A 369 0.40 -5.37 -0.14
N LEU A 370 -0.06 -6.17 -1.10
CA LEU A 370 -1.47 -6.26 -1.43
C LEU A 370 -2.24 -6.89 -0.27
N ASN A 371 -3.16 -6.12 0.31
CA ASN A 371 -3.97 -6.54 1.45
C ASN A 371 -5.26 -7.20 0.95
N ILE A 372 -5.23 -8.51 0.78
CA ILE A 372 -6.36 -9.31 0.29
C ILE A 372 -6.15 -10.77 0.70
N ASP A 373 -7.24 -11.55 0.75
CA ASP A 373 -7.14 -13.02 0.85
C ASP A 373 -6.35 -13.56 -0.35
N PRO A 374 -5.22 -14.26 -0.13
CA PRO A 374 -4.37 -14.76 -1.18
C PRO A 374 -5.07 -15.65 -2.22
N TRP A 375 -5.85 -16.62 -1.77
CA TRP A 375 -6.56 -17.53 -2.69
C TRP A 375 -7.66 -16.83 -3.47
N CYS A 376 -8.36 -15.89 -2.83
CA CYS A 376 -9.34 -15.06 -3.52
C CYS A 376 -8.70 -14.24 -4.64
N TYR A 377 -7.57 -13.58 -4.37
CA TYR A 377 -6.87 -12.81 -5.40
C TYR A 377 -6.44 -13.67 -6.58
N LEU A 378 -5.86 -14.83 -6.32
CA LEU A 378 -5.45 -15.77 -7.36
C LEU A 378 -6.64 -16.29 -8.17
N LYS A 379 -7.71 -16.69 -7.51
CA LYS A 379 -8.92 -17.25 -8.13
C LYS A 379 -9.70 -16.23 -8.96
N GLU A 380 -9.81 -14.99 -8.46
CA GLU A 380 -10.69 -14.00 -9.08
C GLU A 380 -9.97 -13.02 -10.00
N CYS A 381 -8.73 -12.66 -9.67
CA CYS A 381 -8.00 -11.65 -10.41
C CYS A 381 -6.96 -12.22 -11.37
N ILE A 382 -6.32 -13.34 -11.01
CA ILE A 382 -5.22 -13.92 -11.80
C ILE A 382 -5.73 -15.02 -12.72
N LYS A 383 -6.44 -16.03 -12.18
CA LYS A 383 -7.10 -17.12 -12.89
C LYS A 383 -6.16 -17.99 -13.74
N GLU A 384 -4.90 -18.05 -13.37
CA GLU A 384 -3.89 -18.89 -14.01
C GLU A 384 -2.82 -19.29 -12.99
N GLU A 385 -2.10 -20.36 -13.26
CA GLU A 385 -0.96 -20.76 -12.46
C GLU A 385 0.16 -19.72 -12.58
N THR A 386 0.73 -19.35 -11.44
CA THR A 386 1.84 -18.39 -11.38
C THR A 386 2.92 -18.88 -10.44
N THR A 387 4.15 -18.62 -10.83
CA THR A 387 5.36 -18.92 -10.05
C THR A 387 6.28 -17.71 -10.10
N GLY A 388 6.74 -17.27 -8.95
CA GLY A 388 7.68 -16.14 -8.85
C GLY A 388 9.12 -16.59 -8.91
N MET A 389 9.99 -15.71 -9.36
CA MET A 389 11.44 -15.87 -9.27
C MET A 389 12.01 -15.54 -7.88
N GLY A 390 11.15 -15.11 -6.95
CA GLY A 390 11.49 -14.57 -5.63
C GLY A 390 11.53 -13.05 -5.61
N MET A 391 10.74 -12.45 -4.71
CA MET A 391 10.62 -10.97 -4.59
C MET A 391 11.96 -10.29 -4.31
N THR A 392 12.83 -10.89 -3.51
CA THR A 392 14.19 -10.39 -3.25
C THR A 392 14.99 -10.26 -4.54
N ARG A 393 15.03 -11.31 -5.34
CA ARG A 393 15.71 -11.34 -6.65
C ARG A 393 15.09 -10.33 -7.61
N TRP A 394 13.77 -10.24 -7.65
CA TRP A 394 13.03 -9.30 -8.52
C TRP A 394 13.37 -7.85 -8.18
N ILE A 395 13.41 -7.47 -6.89
CA ILE A 395 13.82 -6.13 -6.44
C ILE A 395 15.25 -5.82 -6.87
N HIS A 396 16.17 -6.78 -6.74
CA HIS A 396 17.56 -6.62 -7.19
C HIS A 396 17.66 -6.42 -8.71
N LEU A 397 16.88 -7.15 -9.49
CA LEU A 397 16.81 -6.97 -10.94
C LEU A 397 16.34 -5.57 -11.33
N ILE A 398 15.29 -5.04 -10.71
CA ILE A 398 14.84 -3.67 -10.97
C ILE A 398 15.95 -2.66 -10.67
N LYS A 399 16.60 -2.76 -9.51
CA LYS A 399 17.70 -1.86 -9.14
C LYS A 399 18.87 -1.91 -10.13
N LYS A 400 19.17 -3.09 -10.66
CA LYS A 400 20.22 -3.31 -11.64
C LYS A 400 19.88 -2.75 -13.01
N GLU A 401 18.69 -3.10 -13.53
CA GLU A 401 18.28 -2.73 -14.91
C GLU A 401 17.79 -1.27 -15.01
N PHE A 402 17.27 -0.72 -13.90
CA PHE A 402 16.71 0.64 -13.83
C PHE A 402 17.32 1.47 -12.69
N PRO A 403 18.64 1.71 -12.67
CA PRO A 403 19.33 2.35 -11.53
C PRO A 403 18.88 3.80 -11.25
N LYS A 404 18.17 4.44 -12.18
CA LYS A 404 17.61 5.80 -12.00
C LYS A 404 16.25 5.78 -11.32
N ILE A 405 15.56 4.65 -11.28
CA ILE A 405 14.26 4.50 -10.65
C ILE A 405 14.48 4.15 -9.17
N LYS A 406 14.00 5.00 -8.27
CA LYS A 406 14.06 4.72 -6.83
C LYS A 406 13.06 3.63 -6.47
N ILE A 407 13.41 2.80 -5.49
CA ILE A 407 12.47 1.87 -4.85
C ILE A 407 12.27 2.33 -3.41
N GLY A 408 11.01 2.44 -2.97
CA GLY A 408 10.71 2.91 -1.62
C GLY A 408 9.25 2.67 -1.24
N ASN A 409 8.80 3.38 -0.20
CA ASN A 409 7.45 3.25 0.35
C ASN A 409 6.75 4.59 0.62
N PHE A 410 7.48 5.72 0.55
CA PHE A 410 6.96 7.02 0.99
C PHE A 410 7.06 8.06 -0.11
N THR A 411 6.18 9.07 -0.06
CA THR A 411 6.23 10.24 -0.96
C THR A 411 7.40 11.12 -0.53
N PRO A 412 8.40 11.38 -1.39
CA PRO A 412 9.49 12.28 -1.05
C PRO A 412 9.05 13.74 -1.15
N TYR A 413 9.57 14.58 -0.26
CA TYR A 413 9.58 16.02 -0.49
C TYR A 413 10.60 16.32 -1.59
N LEU A 414 10.17 17.01 -2.64
CA LEU A 414 11.00 17.33 -3.79
C LEU A 414 11.78 18.61 -3.51
N THR A 415 13.09 18.49 -3.36
CA THR A 415 13.94 19.68 -3.23
C THR A 415 13.81 20.53 -4.48
N PRO A 416 13.53 21.85 -4.38
CA PRO A 416 13.50 22.73 -5.54
C PRO A 416 14.80 22.58 -6.33
N LYS A 417 14.72 22.40 -7.65
CA LYS A 417 15.91 22.43 -8.49
C LYS A 417 16.51 23.82 -8.35
N ASN A 418 17.74 23.92 -7.85
CA ASN A 418 18.48 25.17 -7.81
C ASN A 418 18.63 25.69 -9.26
N GLY A 419 17.96 26.76 -9.57
CA GLY A 419 18.10 27.48 -10.83
C GLY A 419 16.89 27.35 -11.76
N ASP A 420 15.84 28.10 -11.49
CA ASP A 420 15.05 28.81 -12.50
C ASP A 420 14.28 29.90 -11.73
N HIS A 421 14.94 31.05 -11.64
CA HIS A 421 14.34 32.34 -11.26
C HIS A 421 14.05 33.13 -12.53
#